data_0612d0689d0b10a82a66c077860a3e61
#
_entry.id   0612d0689d0b10a82a66c077860a3e61
#
_cell.length_a   1.000
_cell.length_b   1.000
_cell.length_c   1.000
_cell.angle_alpha   90.00
_cell.angle_beta   90.00
_cell.angle_gamma   90.00
#
_symmetry.space_group_name_H-M   'P 1'
#
loop_
_entity.id
_entity.type
_entity.pdbx_description
1 polymer ?
#
loop_
_entity_poly.entity_id
_entity_poly.type
_entity_poly.pdbx_seq_one_letter_code
_entity_poly.pdbx_strand_id
1 'polypeptide(L)'
;IILNTVVAEALSQFADILEKSSNFEKDLEELIKDTFNKHKRIIYNGNNYSDEWVKEAEKRGLYNLKSTPEVLPYFISKKNIELLTKHKVFAETEINSRYEIVMEEYIKVLNIEALTLIDMINKHIIPNSMEYTRALLDIVEKKKNLKIKFEVEKDLINKISDLTKSLYDKLKKLESYLTEAKKIGDINKLSKFYRDKILQCIDVDMRQIIDELEKTVAKEYCKLPTYGEMLYSLL
;
A
#
# COMPACT_ATOMS: atom_id res chain seq x y z
N ILE A 1 -15.39 3.86 16.70
CA ILE A 1 -15.70 5.24 17.05
C ILE A 1 -16.42 5.93 15.90
N ILE A 2 -15.82 6.11 14.72
CA ILE A 2 -16.35 6.88 13.59
C ILE A 2 -17.76 6.40 13.17
N LEU A 3 -17.96 5.11 12.92
CA LEU A 3 -19.25 4.56 12.53
C LEU A 3 -20.34 4.84 13.57
N ASN A 4 -20.02 4.64 14.85
CA ASN A 4 -20.97 4.92 15.92
C ASN A 4 -21.35 6.40 15.98
N THR A 5 -20.39 7.31 15.76
CA THR A 5 -20.65 8.75 15.74
C THR A 5 -21.53 9.15 14.55
N VAL A 6 -21.32 8.57 13.39
CA VAL A 6 -22.17 8.81 12.19
C VAL A 6 -23.60 8.33 12.43
N VAL A 7 -23.78 7.15 13.05
CA VAL A 7 -25.11 6.62 13.41
C VAL A 7 -25.76 7.51 14.46
N ALA A 8 -25.02 7.93 15.50
CA ALA A 8 -25.55 8.82 16.54
C ALA A 8 -26.02 10.17 15.96
N GLU A 9 -25.25 10.73 15.00
CA GLU A 9 -25.67 11.96 14.31
C GLU A 9 -26.94 11.77 13.49
N ALA A 10 -27.06 10.65 12.74
CA ALA A 10 -28.26 10.35 11.98
C ALA A 10 -29.48 10.19 12.88
N LEU A 11 -29.35 9.47 14.00
CA LEU A 11 -30.42 9.31 14.99
C LEU A 11 -30.79 10.64 15.64
N SER A 12 -29.82 11.49 15.97
CA SER A 12 -30.07 12.83 16.50
C SER A 12 -30.89 13.69 15.52
N GLN A 13 -30.52 13.66 14.22
CA GLN A 13 -31.28 14.39 13.19
C GLN A 13 -32.68 13.86 13.01
N PHE A 14 -32.90 12.55 13.10
CA PHE A 14 -34.24 11.94 13.03
C PHE A 14 -35.06 12.30 14.25
N ALA A 15 -34.47 12.29 15.44
CA ALA A 15 -35.16 12.72 16.68
C ALA A 15 -35.57 14.19 16.58
N ASP A 16 -34.70 15.10 16.12
CA ASP A 16 -35.02 16.53 15.94
C ASP A 16 -36.25 16.78 15.02
N ILE A 17 -36.49 15.88 14.07
CA ILE A 17 -37.64 15.93 13.16
C ILE A 17 -38.88 15.38 13.84
N LEU A 18 -38.77 14.18 14.43
CA LEU A 18 -39.91 13.45 14.97
C LEU A 18 -40.44 14.03 16.30
N GLU A 19 -39.60 14.65 17.12
CA GLU A 19 -40.01 15.34 18.35
C GLU A 19 -40.87 16.57 18.08
N LYS A 20 -40.78 17.16 16.88
CA LYS A 20 -41.60 18.31 16.46
C LYS A 20 -42.88 17.90 15.73
N SER A 21 -43.08 16.62 15.56
CA SER A 21 -44.20 16.07 14.79
C SER A 21 -45.54 16.25 15.52
N SER A 22 -46.55 16.68 14.77
CA SER A 22 -47.97 16.67 15.23
C SER A 22 -48.69 15.35 14.88
N ASN A 23 -48.12 14.57 13.91
CA ASN A 23 -48.61 13.25 13.51
C ASN A 23 -47.46 12.31 13.27
N PHE A 24 -47.02 11.62 14.32
CA PHE A 24 -45.82 10.81 14.34
C PHE A 24 -45.75 9.76 13.21
N GLU A 25 -46.86 9.02 12.98
CA GLU A 25 -46.88 7.95 11.98
C GLU A 25 -46.66 8.49 10.56
N LYS A 26 -47.36 9.55 10.20
CA LYS A 26 -47.22 10.18 8.88
C LYS A 26 -45.83 10.76 8.67
N ASP A 27 -45.31 11.48 9.67
CA ASP A 27 -43.99 12.12 9.55
C ASP A 27 -42.87 11.09 9.56
N LEU A 28 -43.05 9.95 10.23
CA LEU A 28 -42.10 8.82 10.16
C LEU A 28 -42.06 8.18 8.76
N GLU A 29 -43.25 7.93 8.15
CA GLU A 29 -43.32 7.41 6.78
C GLU A 29 -42.64 8.35 5.79
N GLU A 30 -42.88 9.65 5.92
CA GLU A 30 -42.27 10.67 5.07
C GLU A 30 -40.75 10.73 5.26
N LEU A 31 -40.25 10.71 6.50
CA LEU A 31 -38.83 10.66 6.84
C LEU A 31 -38.12 9.43 6.24
N ILE A 32 -38.76 8.25 6.33
CA ILE A 32 -38.21 7.01 5.73
C ILE A 32 -38.11 7.17 4.22
N LYS A 33 -39.19 7.61 3.58
CA LYS A 33 -39.23 7.80 2.12
C LYS A 33 -38.16 8.78 1.63
N ASP A 34 -38.05 9.91 2.32
CA ASP A 34 -37.05 10.94 1.96
C ASP A 34 -35.61 10.45 2.16
N THR A 35 -35.37 9.72 3.26
CA THR A 35 -34.06 9.13 3.55
C THR A 35 -33.66 8.14 2.46
N PHE A 36 -34.53 7.21 2.05
CA PHE A 36 -34.29 6.29 0.96
C PHE A 36 -34.03 7.00 -0.37
N ASN A 37 -34.84 7.99 -0.71
CA ASN A 37 -34.69 8.76 -1.94
C ASN A 37 -33.35 9.52 -1.97
N LYS A 38 -32.99 10.17 -0.87
CA LYS A 38 -31.76 10.95 -0.73
C LYS A 38 -30.50 10.11 -0.81
N HIS A 39 -30.54 8.88 -0.27
CA HIS A 39 -29.39 8.00 -0.16
C HIS A 39 -29.39 6.81 -1.14
N LYS A 40 -30.30 6.82 -2.12
CA LYS A 40 -30.47 5.75 -3.11
C LYS A 40 -29.17 5.36 -3.83
N ARG A 41 -28.22 6.30 -3.99
CA ARG A 41 -26.95 6.06 -4.66
C ARG A 41 -26.05 5.02 -3.97
N ILE A 42 -26.25 4.76 -2.65
CA ILE A 42 -25.44 3.76 -1.91
C ILE A 42 -26.06 2.36 -1.94
N ILE A 43 -27.32 2.23 -2.41
CA ILE A 43 -28.02 0.93 -2.45
C ILE A 43 -27.60 0.20 -3.71
N TYR A 44 -26.98 -0.97 -3.52
CA TYR A 44 -26.54 -1.84 -4.61
C TYR A 44 -26.85 -3.30 -4.31
N ASN A 45 -27.50 -3.97 -5.26
CA ASN A 45 -27.93 -5.37 -5.17
C ASN A 45 -27.06 -6.25 -6.09
N GLY A 46 -25.77 -6.31 -5.85
CA GLY A 46 -24.82 -7.06 -6.65
C GLY A 46 -23.59 -7.47 -5.85
N ASN A 47 -22.58 -7.99 -6.54
CA ASN A 47 -21.29 -8.33 -5.94
C ASN A 47 -20.46 -7.08 -5.68
N ASN A 48 -20.35 -6.67 -4.42
CA ASN A 48 -19.59 -5.48 -4.01
C ASN A 48 -18.06 -5.63 -4.16
N TYR A 49 -17.57 -6.83 -4.48
CA TYR A 49 -16.14 -7.09 -4.70
C TYR A 49 -15.76 -7.11 -6.19
N SER A 50 -16.72 -6.86 -7.09
CA SER A 50 -16.47 -6.86 -8.52
C SER A 50 -15.96 -5.50 -9.03
N ASP A 51 -15.21 -5.52 -10.13
CA ASP A 51 -14.75 -4.31 -10.82
C ASP A 51 -15.92 -3.49 -11.39
N GLU A 52 -17.04 -4.13 -11.67
CA GLU A 52 -18.27 -3.46 -12.12
C GLU A 52 -18.82 -2.56 -11.03
N TRP A 53 -18.81 -3.03 -9.75
CA TRP A 53 -19.20 -2.19 -8.63
C TRP A 53 -18.29 -0.98 -8.47
N VAL A 54 -16.97 -1.15 -8.58
CA VAL A 54 -16.02 -0.04 -8.49
C VAL A 54 -16.36 1.05 -9.50
N LYS A 55 -16.59 0.67 -10.77
CA LYS A 55 -16.97 1.60 -11.84
C LYS A 55 -18.32 2.25 -11.62
N GLU A 56 -19.30 1.48 -11.13
CA GLU A 56 -20.64 1.98 -10.84
C GLU A 56 -20.63 2.92 -9.63
N ALA A 57 -19.88 2.61 -8.58
CA ALA A 57 -19.72 3.46 -7.40
C ALA A 57 -19.10 4.82 -7.76
N GLU A 58 -18.10 4.82 -8.64
CA GLU A 58 -17.47 6.04 -9.15
C GLU A 58 -18.48 6.91 -9.94
N LYS A 59 -19.29 6.30 -10.83
CA LYS A 59 -20.38 6.99 -11.54
C LYS A 59 -21.39 7.61 -10.59
N ARG A 60 -21.65 6.97 -9.46
CA ARG A 60 -22.57 7.47 -8.41
C ARG A 60 -21.92 8.54 -7.52
N GLY A 61 -20.68 8.91 -7.78
CA GLY A 61 -19.93 9.90 -6.99
C GLY A 61 -19.53 9.40 -5.60
N LEU A 62 -19.33 8.09 -5.43
CA LEU A 62 -18.78 7.51 -4.22
C LEU A 62 -17.25 7.51 -4.32
N TYR A 63 -16.59 7.82 -3.21
CA TYR A 63 -15.13 7.82 -3.15
C TYR A 63 -14.56 6.40 -3.17
N ASN A 64 -13.47 6.22 -3.89
CA ASN A 64 -12.64 5.02 -3.87
C ASN A 64 -11.19 5.41 -3.60
N LEU A 65 -10.90 5.79 -2.37
CA LEU A 65 -9.59 6.25 -1.92
C LEU A 65 -8.77 5.04 -1.46
N LYS A 66 -7.66 4.75 -2.15
CA LYS A 66 -6.91 3.50 -1.98
C LYS A 66 -5.70 3.60 -1.07
N SER A 67 -5.34 4.81 -0.62
CA SER A 67 -4.11 5.03 0.14
C SER A 67 -4.30 5.99 1.30
N THR A 68 -3.48 5.84 2.34
CA THR A 68 -3.49 6.73 3.51
C THR A 68 -3.37 8.21 3.14
N PRO A 69 -2.45 8.65 2.24
CA PRO A 69 -2.36 10.04 1.81
C PRO A 69 -3.58 10.59 1.07
N GLU A 70 -4.44 9.72 0.55
CA GLU A 70 -5.69 10.13 -0.10
C GLU A 70 -6.84 10.26 0.91
N VAL A 71 -6.90 9.36 1.88
CA VAL A 71 -8.01 9.28 2.84
C VAL A 71 -7.86 10.31 3.97
N LEU A 72 -6.67 10.46 4.54
CA LEU A 72 -6.46 11.25 5.74
C LEU A 72 -6.86 12.73 5.63
N PRO A 73 -6.67 13.42 4.49
CA PRO A 73 -7.17 14.80 4.35
C PRO A 73 -8.68 14.95 4.55
N TYR A 74 -9.46 13.91 4.28
CA TYR A 74 -10.90 13.92 4.57
C TYR A 74 -11.21 13.82 6.06
N PHE A 75 -10.34 13.18 6.85
CA PHE A 75 -10.51 13.09 8.29
C PHE A 75 -10.55 14.48 8.95
N ILE A 76 -9.72 15.41 8.50
CA ILE A 76 -9.67 16.81 8.95
C ILE A 76 -10.58 17.75 8.14
N SER A 77 -11.49 17.24 7.34
CA SER A 77 -12.45 18.08 6.63
C SER A 77 -13.41 18.77 7.61
N LYS A 78 -13.83 19.99 7.29
CA LYS A 78 -14.75 20.79 8.13
C LYS A 78 -15.94 19.97 8.62
N LYS A 79 -16.59 19.22 7.71
CA LYS A 79 -17.73 18.35 8.02
C LYS A 79 -17.40 17.32 9.11
N ASN A 80 -16.23 16.69 9.05
CA ASN A 80 -15.85 15.65 10.00
C ASN A 80 -15.40 16.25 11.34
N ILE A 81 -14.74 17.39 11.33
CA ILE A 81 -14.40 18.13 12.55
C ILE A 81 -15.70 18.54 13.27
N GLU A 82 -16.65 19.16 12.58
CA GLU A 82 -17.95 19.56 13.15
C GLU A 82 -18.71 18.36 13.74
N LEU A 83 -18.73 17.23 13.02
CA LEU A 83 -19.39 16.01 13.49
C LEU A 83 -18.78 15.49 14.80
N LEU A 84 -17.46 15.34 14.83
CA LEU A 84 -16.75 14.75 15.97
C LEU A 84 -16.75 15.66 17.21
N THR A 85 -16.66 16.97 16.99
CA THR A 85 -16.73 17.97 18.09
C THR A 85 -18.14 18.14 18.64
N LYS A 86 -19.17 18.14 17.78
CA LYS A 86 -20.59 18.19 18.19
C LYS A 86 -20.93 17.07 19.16
N HIS A 87 -20.50 15.86 18.86
CA HIS A 87 -20.73 14.69 19.72
C HIS A 87 -19.69 14.52 20.83
N LYS A 88 -18.80 15.49 21.04
CA LYS A 88 -17.75 15.48 22.08
C LYS A 88 -16.88 14.22 22.05
N VAL A 89 -16.66 13.67 20.84
CA VAL A 89 -15.83 12.48 20.64
C VAL A 89 -14.36 12.87 20.63
N PHE A 90 -14.02 13.94 19.90
CA PHE A 90 -12.68 14.54 19.84
C PHE A 90 -12.79 16.06 19.83
N ALA A 91 -11.82 16.73 20.42
CA ALA A 91 -11.57 18.15 20.19
C ALA A 91 -10.89 18.36 18.83
N GLU A 92 -11.04 19.53 18.24
CA GLU A 92 -10.40 19.86 16.97
C GLU A 92 -8.88 19.69 17.00
N THR A 93 -8.24 20.06 18.11
CA THR A 93 -6.80 19.86 18.33
C THR A 93 -6.39 18.39 18.33
N GLU A 94 -7.24 17.50 18.89
CA GLU A 94 -6.99 16.05 18.88
C GLU A 94 -7.13 15.47 17.48
N ILE A 95 -8.11 15.95 16.70
CA ILE A 95 -8.32 15.49 15.33
C ILE A 95 -7.10 15.84 14.48
N ASN A 96 -6.62 17.07 14.56
CA ASN A 96 -5.44 17.52 13.83
C ASN A 96 -4.16 16.78 14.27
N SER A 97 -3.97 16.59 15.58
CA SER A 97 -2.83 15.83 16.09
C SER A 97 -2.84 14.37 15.61
N ARG A 98 -4.00 13.71 15.63
CA ARG A 98 -4.13 12.34 15.11
C ARG A 98 -3.84 12.25 13.63
N TYR A 99 -4.29 13.23 12.85
CA TYR A 99 -3.98 13.32 11.43
C TYR A 99 -2.47 13.39 11.19
N GLU A 100 -1.77 14.27 11.88
CA GLU A 100 -0.32 14.42 11.77
C GLU A 100 0.42 13.14 12.17
N ILE A 101 0.05 12.54 13.31
CA ILE A 101 0.67 11.30 13.81
C ILE A 101 0.52 10.15 12.80
N VAL A 102 -0.68 9.93 12.26
CA VAL A 102 -0.92 8.82 11.31
C VAL A 102 -0.20 9.08 9.99
N MET A 103 -0.14 10.33 9.54
CA MET A 103 0.60 10.68 8.33
C MET A 103 2.11 10.50 8.50
N GLU A 104 2.65 10.90 9.64
CA GLU A 104 4.06 10.66 9.99
C GLU A 104 4.38 9.18 10.11
N GLU A 105 3.51 8.40 10.75
CA GLU A 105 3.68 6.95 10.88
C GLU A 105 3.74 6.28 9.51
N TYR A 106 2.84 6.63 8.60
CA TYR A 106 2.86 6.16 7.22
C TYR A 106 4.21 6.40 6.53
N ILE A 107 4.73 7.62 6.64
CA ILE A 107 6.02 8.00 6.06
C ILE A 107 7.17 7.24 6.74
N LYS A 108 7.17 7.14 8.06
CA LYS A 108 8.22 6.47 8.84
C LYS A 108 8.29 4.97 8.53
N VAL A 109 7.14 4.29 8.44
CA VAL A 109 7.09 2.86 8.11
C VAL A 109 7.67 2.62 6.72
N LEU A 110 7.21 3.34 5.70
CA LEU A 110 7.74 3.21 4.35
C LEU A 110 9.23 3.56 4.23
N ASN A 111 9.71 4.53 5.03
CA ASN A 111 11.13 4.85 5.08
C ASN A 111 11.95 3.70 5.67
N ILE A 112 11.46 3.06 6.73
CA ILE A 112 12.13 1.89 7.34
C ILE A 112 12.15 0.74 6.35
N GLU A 113 11.04 0.44 5.68
CA GLU A 113 10.94 -0.60 4.66
C GLU A 113 11.95 -0.36 3.52
N ALA A 114 12.02 0.88 3.02
CA ALA A 114 12.96 1.25 1.97
C ALA A 114 14.42 1.06 2.39
N LEU A 115 14.79 1.51 3.59
CA LEU A 115 16.16 1.37 4.12
C LEU A 115 16.52 -0.10 4.38
N THR A 116 15.58 -0.88 4.89
CA THR A 116 15.76 -2.32 5.11
C THR A 116 15.97 -3.06 3.78
N LEU A 117 15.16 -2.74 2.77
CA LEU A 117 15.30 -3.33 1.44
C LEU A 117 16.67 -2.99 0.80
N ILE A 118 17.12 -1.74 0.92
CA ILE A 118 18.45 -1.32 0.45
C ILE A 118 19.54 -2.16 1.12
N ASP A 119 19.44 -2.36 2.45
CA ASP A 119 20.40 -3.17 3.21
C ASP A 119 20.39 -4.64 2.76
N MET A 120 19.21 -5.24 2.59
CA MET A 120 19.03 -6.60 2.10
C MET A 120 19.60 -6.79 0.69
N ILE A 121 19.37 -5.85 -0.22
CA ILE A 121 19.87 -5.92 -1.59
C ILE A 121 21.40 -5.86 -1.59
N ASN A 122 21.99 -4.91 -0.87
CA ASN A 122 23.44 -4.72 -0.84
C ASN A 122 24.18 -5.85 -0.12
N LYS A 123 23.62 -6.42 0.96
CA LYS A 123 24.31 -7.42 1.79
C LYS A 123 24.00 -8.86 1.40
N HIS A 124 22.85 -9.10 0.78
CA HIS A 124 22.38 -10.46 0.51
C HIS A 124 22.10 -10.70 -0.97
N ILE A 125 21.12 -9.98 -1.57
CA ILE A 125 20.58 -10.35 -2.88
C ILE A 125 21.66 -10.25 -3.98
N ILE A 126 22.32 -9.11 -4.09
CA ILE A 126 23.40 -8.90 -5.09
C ILE A 126 24.60 -9.83 -4.83
N PRO A 127 25.15 -9.93 -3.60
CA PRO A 127 26.26 -10.85 -3.32
C PRO A 127 25.91 -12.31 -3.59
N ASN A 128 24.73 -12.78 -3.19
CA ASN A 128 24.28 -14.16 -3.45
C ASN A 128 24.19 -14.44 -4.96
N SER A 129 23.68 -13.51 -5.74
CA SER A 129 23.60 -13.62 -7.21
C SER A 129 25.00 -13.70 -7.84
N MET A 130 25.96 -12.91 -7.32
CA MET A 130 27.36 -12.94 -7.79
C MET A 130 28.05 -14.25 -7.40
N GLU A 131 27.84 -14.78 -6.20
CA GLU A 131 28.40 -16.06 -5.77
C GLU A 131 27.92 -17.22 -6.64
N TYR A 132 26.62 -17.27 -6.93
CA TYR A 132 26.08 -18.29 -7.84
C TYR A 132 26.58 -18.13 -9.27
N THR A 133 26.70 -16.91 -9.77
CA THR A 133 27.30 -16.64 -11.10
C THR A 133 28.71 -17.13 -11.16
N ARG A 134 29.53 -16.93 -10.10
CA ARG A 134 30.89 -17.47 -10.02
C ARG A 134 30.92 -19.00 -10.10
N ALA A 135 30.04 -19.68 -9.36
CA ALA A 135 29.94 -21.14 -9.41
C ALA A 135 29.57 -21.65 -10.81
N LEU A 136 28.65 -20.97 -11.50
CA LEU A 136 28.30 -21.31 -12.89
C LEU A 136 29.50 -21.09 -13.86
N LEU A 137 30.26 -20.01 -13.70
CA LEU A 137 31.44 -19.75 -14.49
C LEU A 137 32.52 -20.84 -14.30
N ASP A 138 32.73 -21.33 -13.07
CA ASP A 138 33.63 -22.44 -12.78
C ASP A 138 33.21 -23.74 -13.49
N ILE A 139 31.89 -23.98 -13.56
CA ILE A 139 31.32 -25.12 -14.31
C ILE A 139 31.55 -24.95 -15.79
N VAL A 140 31.31 -23.77 -16.36
CA VAL A 140 31.52 -23.46 -17.78
C VAL A 140 32.99 -23.70 -18.18
N GLU A 141 33.94 -23.22 -17.36
CA GLU A 141 35.36 -23.41 -17.60
C GLU A 141 35.75 -24.90 -17.67
N LYS A 142 35.29 -25.71 -16.70
CA LYS A 142 35.52 -27.16 -16.67
C LYS A 142 34.91 -27.88 -17.86
N LYS A 143 33.63 -27.54 -18.21
CA LYS A 143 32.96 -28.11 -19.38
C LYS A 143 33.68 -27.76 -20.70
N LYS A 144 34.14 -26.51 -20.83
CA LYS A 144 34.92 -26.05 -22.00
C LYS A 144 36.18 -26.85 -22.17
N ASN A 145 36.93 -27.11 -21.09
CA ASN A 145 38.15 -27.91 -21.12
C ASN A 145 37.91 -29.37 -21.56
N LEU A 146 36.71 -29.91 -21.19
CA LEU A 146 36.31 -31.27 -21.56
C LEU A 146 35.53 -31.34 -22.88
N LYS A 147 35.35 -30.20 -23.57
CA LYS A 147 34.56 -30.08 -24.83
C LYS A 147 33.09 -30.50 -24.66
N ILE A 148 32.52 -30.29 -23.48
CA ILE A 148 31.09 -30.53 -23.15
C ILE A 148 30.31 -29.23 -23.39
N LYS A 149 29.02 -29.37 -23.84
CA LYS A 149 28.12 -28.25 -24.06
C LYS A 149 27.77 -27.56 -22.72
N PHE A 150 27.63 -26.23 -22.73
CA PHE A 150 27.36 -25.40 -21.54
C PHE A 150 26.34 -24.27 -21.82
N GLU A 151 25.43 -24.50 -22.75
CA GLU A 151 24.42 -23.48 -23.15
C GLU A 151 23.52 -23.09 -21.96
N VAL A 152 23.12 -24.05 -21.13
CA VAL A 152 22.23 -23.79 -19.97
C VAL A 152 22.92 -22.86 -18.97
N GLU A 153 24.18 -23.16 -18.64
CA GLU A 153 24.96 -22.33 -17.71
C GLU A 153 25.13 -20.92 -18.25
N LYS A 154 25.42 -20.79 -19.55
CA LYS A 154 25.56 -19.49 -20.22
C LYS A 154 24.27 -18.67 -20.16
N ASP A 155 23.12 -19.29 -20.42
CA ASP A 155 21.83 -18.63 -20.36
C ASP A 155 21.52 -18.16 -18.93
N LEU A 156 21.78 -18.99 -17.92
CA LEU A 156 21.62 -18.63 -16.52
C LEU A 156 22.53 -17.47 -16.10
N ILE A 157 23.81 -17.50 -16.49
CA ILE A 157 24.77 -16.43 -16.21
C ILE A 157 24.28 -15.10 -16.80
N ASN A 158 23.86 -15.10 -18.07
CA ASN A 158 23.35 -13.90 -18.73
C ASN A 158 22.09 -13.38 -18.02
N LYS A 159 21.11 -14.24 -17.76
CA LYS A 159 19.87 -13.89 -17.06
C LYS A 159 20.14 -13.27 -15.69
N ILE A 160 20.99 -13.89 -14.86
CA ILE A 160 21.30 -13.38 -13.52
C ILE A 160 22.04 -12.04 -13.62
N SER A 161 22.97 -11.90 -14.56
CA SER A 161 23.70 -10.66 -14.77
C SER A 161 22.79 -9.50 -15.15
N ASP A 162 21.85 -9.72 -16.07
CA ASP A 162 20.88 -8.72 -16.52
C ASP A 162 19.93 -8.30 -15.38
N LEU A 163 19.40 -9.28 -14.64
CA LEU A 163 18.54 -9.02 -13.49
C LEU A 163 19.28 -8.26 -12.39
N THR A 164 20.52 -8.68 -12.07
CA THR A 164 21.36 -8.01 -11.06
C THR A 164 21.66 -6.57 -11.45
N LYS A 165 21.97 -6.32 -12.73
CA LYS A 165 22.21 -4.96 -13.25
C LYS A 165 20.94 -4.11 -13.14
N SER A 166 19.80 -4.66 -13.56
CA SER A 166 18.52 -3.97 -13.47
C SER A 166 18.17 -3.63 -12.01
N LEU A 167 18.37 -4.57 -11.08
CA LEU A 167 18.14 -4.34 -9.65
C LEU A 167 19.05 -3.24 -9.10
N TYR A 168 20.32 -3.24 -9.47
CA TYR A 168 21.29 -2.21 -9.05
C TYR A 168 20.88 -0.81 -9.53
N ASP A 169 20.38 -0.67 -10.77
CA ASP A 169 19.92 0.60 -11.29
C ASP A 169 18.66 1.11 -10.54
N LYS A 170 17.73 0.21 -10.20
CA LYS A 170 16.56 0.54 -9.39
C LYS A 170 16.96 0.90 -7.95
N LEU A 171 17.94 0.22 -7.37
CA LEU A 171 18.50 0.55 -6.06
C LEU A 171 19.04 1.98 -6.03
N LYS A 172 19.83 2.38 -7.02
CA LYS A 172 20.33 3.76 -7.13
C LYS A 172 19.23 4.78 -7.25
N LYS A 173 18.17 4.43 -7.95
CA LYS A 173 16.97 5.28 -8.07
C LYS A 173 16.24 5.43 -6.72
N LEU A 174 16.10 4.35 -5.97
CA LEU A 174 15.48 4.38 -4.62
C LEU A 174 16.30 5.26 -3.66
N GLU A 175 17.63 5.12 -3.66
CA GLU A 175 18.54 5.97 -2.86
C GLU A 175 18.38 7.47 -3.21
N SER A 176 18.23 7.78 -4.51
CA SER A 176 17.96 9.15 -4.97
C SER A 176 16.61 9.67 -4.45
N TYR A 177 15.56 8.86 -4.53
CA TYR A 177 14.24 9.25 -4.02
C TYR A 177 14.25 9.50 -2.51
N LEU A 178 14.94 8.69 -1.72
CA LEU A 178 15.10 8.93 -0.28
C LEU A 178 15.85 10.24 0.00
N THR A 179 16.81 10.59 -0.85
CA THR A 179 17.53 11.86 -0.75
C THR A 179 16.64 13.06 -1.12
N GLU A 180 15.80 12.90 -2.12
CA GLU A 180 14.82 13.93 -2.53
C GLU A 180 13.75 14.11 -1.45
N ALA A 181 13.25 13.04 -0.87
CA ALA A 181 12.23 13.06 0.20
C ALA A 181 12.65 13.96 1.38
N LYS A 182 13.94 13.95 1.75
CA LYS A 182 14.48 14.78 2.84
C LYS A 182 14.35 16.29 2.60
N LYS A 183 14.13 16.73 1.37
CA LYS A 183 13.98 18.14 1.00
C LYS A 183 12.53 18.62 1.03
N ILE A 184 11.57 17.70 1.20
CA ILE A 184 10.13 18.01 1.19
C ILE A 184 9.69 18.27 2.63
N GLY A 185 9.39 19.54 2.96
CA GLY A 185 8.97 19.92 4.30
C GLY A 185 7.46 19.77 4.56
N ASP A 186 6.64 19.74 3.52
CA ASP A 186 5.18 19.60 3.66
C ASP A 186 4.79 18.12 3.76
N ILE A 187 4.11 17.75 4.85
CA ILE A 187 3.77 16.35 5.16
C ILE A 187 2.85 15.70 4.12
N ASN A 188 1.94 16.48 3.53
CA ASN A 188 1.03 15.96 2.50
C ASN A 188 1.76 15.68 1.19
N LYS A 189 2.67 16.56 0.80
CA LYS A 189 3.52 16.33 -0.37
C LYS A 189 4.47 15.19 -0.14
N LEU A 190 5.04 15.11 1.05
CA LEU A 190 5.98 14.06 1.43
C LEU A 190 5.30 12.68 1.42
N SER A 191 4.13 12.53 2.02
CA SER A 191 3.40 11.26 2.04
C SER A 191 2.99 10.79 0.64
N LYS A 192 2.56 11.70 -0.23
CA LYS A 192 2.29 11.40 -1.64
C LYS A 192 3.56 10.99 -2.38
N PHE A 193 4.69 11.67 -2.11
CA PHE A 193 5.97 11.30 -2.69
C PHE A 193 6.40 9.89 -2.28
N TYR A 194 6.24 9.52 -1.01
CA TYR A 194 6.50 8.16 -0.53
C TYR A 194 5.62 7.13 -1.24
N ARG A 195 4.32 7.39 -1.40
CA ARG A 195 3.43 6.52 -2.15
C ARG A 195 3.82 6.38 -3.62
N ASP A 196 3.98 7.51 -4.32
CA ASP A 196 4.07 7.54 -5.77
C ASP A 196 5.47 7.22 -6.32
N LYS A 197 6.51 7.40 -5.50
CA LYS A 197 7.90 7.19 -5.91
C LYS A 197 8.56 6.03 -5.17
N ILE A 198 8.53 6.05 -3.84
CA ILE A 198 9.25 5.08 -3.02
C ILE A 198 8.52 3.75 -3.01
N LEU A 199 7.26 3.72 -2.61
CA LEU A 199 6.45 2.49 -2.59
C LEU A 199 6.31 1.87 -3.98
N GLN A 200 6.05 2.69 -5.00
CA GLN A 200 6.00 2.22 -6.39
C GLN A 200 7.32 1.59 -6.84
N CYS A 201 8.45 2.18 -6.48
CA CYS A 201 9.77 1.62 -6.80
C CYS A 201 9.99 0.28 -6.10
N ILE A 202 9.59 0.15 -4.84
CA ILE A 202 9.74 -1.08 -4.05
C ILE A 202 8.82 -2.18 -4.58
N ASP A 203 7.51 -1.94 -4.59
CA ASP A 203 6.49 -2.98 -4.80
C ASP A 203 6.32 -3.39 -6.26
N VAL A 204 6.57 -2.49 -7.18
CA VAL A 204 6.36 -2.77 -8.61
C VAL A 204 7.69 -2.94 -9.33
N ASP A 205 8.58 -1.96 -9.22
CA ASP A 205 9.80 -1.94 -10.02
C ASP A 205 10.84 -2.99 -9.56
N MET A 206 11.06 -3.09 -8.23
CA MET A 206 12.13 -3.94 -7.66
C MET A 206 11.63 -5.34 -7.33
N ARG A 207 10.41 -5.46 -6.83
CA ARG A 207 9.84 -6.73 -6.37
C ARG A 207 9.89 -7.82 -7.45
N GLN A 208 9.47 -7.50 -8.67
CA GLN A 208 9.48 -8.47 -9.77
C GLN A 208 10.89 -8.97 -10.11
N ILE A 209 11.89 -8.10 -10.04
CA ILE A 209 13.28 -8.45 -10.31
C ILE A 209 13.81 -9.35 -9.21
N ILE A 210 13.53 -9.04 -7.94
CA ILE A 210 13.96 -9.81 -6.79
C ILE A 210 13.32 -11.20 -6.80
N ASP A 211 12.01 -11.30 -7.02
CA ASP A 211 11.28 -12.56 -7.11
C ASP A 211 11.84 -13.45 -8.26
N GLU A 212 12.27 -12.85 -9.37
CA GLU A 212 12.87 -13.59 -10.48
C GLU A 212 14.31 -14.04 -10.17
N LEU A 213 15.07 -13.24 -9.43
CA LEU A 213 16.39 -13.65 -8.93
C LEU A 213 16.26 -14.81 -7.93
N GLU A 214 15.32 -14.74 -7.00
CA GLU A 214 15.05 -15.82 -6.02
C GLU A 214 14.69 -17.15 -6.69
N LYS A 215 13.91 -17.10 -7.78
CA LYS A 215 13.58 -18.30 -8.56
C LYS A 215 14.75 -18.86 -9.37
N THR A 216 15.70 -18.01 -9.72
CA THR A 216 16.81 -18.36 -10.64
C THR A 216 18.07 -18.78 -9.88
N VAL A 217 18.37 -18.12 -8.76
CA VAL A 217 19.54 -18.43 -7.91
C VAL A 217 19.27 -19.71 -7.10
N ALA A 218 20.23 -20.63 -7.09
CA ALA A 218 20.10 -21.87 -6.36
C ALA A 218 19.95 -21.64 -4.83
N LYS A 219 19.10 -22.43 -4.17
CA LYS A 219 18.71 -22.24 -2.77
C LYS A 219 19.92 -22.17 -1.81
N GLU A 220 20.96 -22.94 -2.06
CA GLU A 220 22.18 -22.93 -1.24
C GLU A 220 22.94 -21.57 -1.23
N TYR A 221 22.72 -20.74 -2.26
CA TYR A 221 23.25 -19.39 -2.35
C TYR A 221 22.29 -18.33 -1.82
N CYS A 222 21.02 -18.68 -1.63
CA CYS A 222 20.01 -17.75 -1.10
C CYS A 222 19.99 -17.83 0.43
N LYS A 223 20.62 -16.85 1.12
CA LYS A 223 20.72 -16.80 2.59
C LYS A 223 19.46 -16.23 3.26
N LEU A 224 18.51 -15.73 2.48
CA LEU A 224 17.22 -15.26 2.98
C LEU A 224 16.22 -16.42 3.05
N PRO A 225 15.32 -16.42 4.04
CA PRO A 225 14.28 -17.44 4.13
C PRO A 225 13.34 -17.34 2.92
N THR A 226 13.02 -18.50 2.35
CA THR A 226 12.01 -18.59 1.28
C THR A 226 10.60 -18.40 1.83
N TYR A 227 9.63 -18.09 0.96
CA TYR A 227 8.21 -18.01 1.34
C TYR A 227 7.72 -19.30 2.02
N GLY A 228 8.16 -20.47 1.52
CA GLY A 228 7.83 -21.76 2.15
C GLY A 228 8.38 -21.86 3.56
N GLU A 229 9.62 -21.46 3.78
CA GLU A 229 10.24 -21.49 5.11
C GLU A 229 9.56 -20.52 6.08
N MET A 230 9.16 -19.31 5.61
CA MET A 230 8.42 -18.37 6.45
C MET A 230 7.01 -18.83 6.79
N LEU A 231 6.30 -19.47 5.85
CA LEU A 231 4.93 -19.95 6.06
C LEU A 231 4.85 -21.20 6.92
N TYR A 232 5.88 -22.07 6.88
CA TYR A 232 5.88 -23.36 7.56
C TYR A 232 6.93 -23.46 8.66
N SER A 233 7.65 -22.36 8.99
CA SER A 233 8.50 -22.32 10.17
C SER A 233 7.61 -22.40 11.41
N LEU A 234 7.61 -23.55 12.07
CA LEU A 234 7.12 -23.65 13.44
C LEU A 234 8.10 -22.87 14.33
N LEU A 235 7.62 -21.78 14.91
CA LEU A 235 8.34 -21.00 15.92
C LEU A 235 8.57 -21.86 17.17
#